data_b24440792513a59ee351f096c7690233
#
_entry.id   b24440792513a59ee351f096c7690233
#
_cell.length_a   1.000
_cell.length_b   1.000
_cell.length_c   1.000
_cell.angle_alpha   90.00
_cell.angle_beta   90.00
_cell.angle_gamma   90.00
#
_symmetry.space_group_name_H-M   'P 1'
#
loop_
_entity.id
_entity.type
_entity.pdbx_description
1 polymer ?
#
loop_
_entity_poly.entity_id
_entity_poly.type
_entity_poly.pdbx_seq_one_letter_code
_entity_poly.pdbx_strand_id
1 'polypeptide(L)'
;MKQVEVYTDGACSGNPGPGGWGAVLRYRFNGRVYEKELSGGEASTTNNRMELTAFIEALRQLKEPCEVRLCSDSQYVINGLEKGWAKSWQRRGWKKSDGSPALNPDLWAQALEQEARHKITYVWVKGHAGHPENERCDQLAVAQSKAHGGRQGT
;
A
#
# COMPACT_ATOMS: atom_id res chain seq x y z
N MET A 1 12.15 16.29 10.73
CA MET A 1 11.31 15.65 9.68
C MET A 1 9.86 15.77 10.03
N LYS A 2 9.04 16.01 9.02
CA LYS A 2 7.59 16.00 9.16
C LYS A 2 7.11 14.58 9.51
N GLN A 3 6.18 14.50 10.45
CA GLN A 3 5.59 13.22 10.85
C GLN A 3 4.25 13.04 10.16
N VAL A 4 4.11 11.92 9.44
CA VAL A 4 2.91 11.63 8.65
C VAL A 4 2.41 10.22 8.99
N GLU A 5 1.10 10.12 9.23
CA GLU A 5 0.45 8.82 9.32
C GLU A 5 -0.09 8.45 7.94
N VAL A 6 0.18 7.23 7.50
CA VAL A 6 -0.27 6.73 6.20
C VAL A 6 -1.02 5.42 6.42
N TYR A 7 -2.23 5.36 5.89
CA TYR A 7 -3.09 4.18 5.93
C TYR A 7 -3.32 3.71 4.50
N THR A 8 -3.20 2.42 4.25
CA THR A 8 -3.32 1.86 2.90
C THR A 8 -4.12 0.58 2.89
N ASP A 9 -4.80 0.32 1.78
CA ASP A 9 -5.52 -0.94 1.57
C ASP A 9 -5.66 -1.22 0.08
N GLY A 10 -5.87 -2.49 -0.25
CA GLY A 10 -6.14 -2.94 -1.60
C GLY A 10 -7.25 -3.98 -1.62
N ALA A 11 -7.97 -4.04 -2.72
CA ALA A 11 -9.06 -4.98 -2.93
C ALA A 11 -9.08 -5.46 -4.37
N CYS A 12 -9.55 -6.67 -4.58
CA CYS A 12 -9.64 -7.24 -5.92
C CYS A 12 -10.87 -8.13 -6.02
N SER A 13 -11.64 -7.97 -7.10
CA SER A 13 -12.78 -8.83 -7.42
C SER A 13 -12.28 -9.99 -8.27
N GLY A 14 -11.98 -11.13 -7.61
CA GLY A 14 -11.24 -12.21 -8.23
C GLY A 14 -9.74 -11.96 -8.12
N ASN A 15 -8.93 -12.96 -8.42
CA ASN A 15 -7.48 -12.83 -8.22
C ASN A 15 -6.78 -13.70 -9.27
N PRO A 16 -6.56 -13.22 -10.51
CA PRO A 16 -6.69 -11.83 -10.95
C PRO A 16 -8.12 -11.40 -11.28
N GLY A 17 -8.30 -10.09 -11.36
CA GLY A 17 -9.58 -9.46 -11.71
C GLY A 17 -9.52 -7.96 -11.51
N PRO A 18 -10.66 -7.26 -11.65
CA PRO A 18 -10.72 -5.82 -11.37
C PRO A 18 -10.35 -5.54 -9.93
N GLY A 19 -9.48 -4.57 -9.70
CA GLY A 19 -9.02 -4.24 -8.37
C GLY A 19 -8.94 -2.75 -8.14
N GLY A 20 -8.85 -2.37 -6.86
CA GLY A 20 -8.70 -1.01 -6.46
C GLY A 20 -7.82 -0.89 -5.23
N TRP A 21 -7.36 0.32 -4.99
CA TRP A 21 -6.56 0.65 -3.81
C TRP A 21 -7.03 1.97 -3.21
N GLY A 22 -6.80 2.13 -1.93
CA GLY A 22 -7.11 3.37 -1.23
C GLY A 22 -6.02 3.70 -0.23
N ALA A 23 -5.84 4.99 0.00
CA ALA A 23 -4.88 5.49 0.98
C ALA A 23 -5.39 6.76 1.63
N VAL A 24 -5.03 6.94 2.89
CA VAL A 24 -5.30 8.16 3.65
C VAL A 24 -3.98 8.61 4.25
N LEU A 25 -3.61 9.87 3.98
CA LEU A 25 -2.45 10.49 4.59
C LEU A 25 -2.92 11.55 5.57
N ARG A 26 -2.32 11.57 6.75
CA ARG A 26 -2.69 12.52 7.80
C ARG A 26 -1.44 13.09 8.43
N TYR A 27 -1.38 14.41 8.58
CA TYR A 27 -0.34 15.04 9.39
C TYR A 27 -0.88 16.24 10.15
N ARG A 28 -0.21 16.57 11.23
CA ARG A 28 -0.56 17.71 12.07
C ARG A 28 0.49 18.79 11.94
N PHE A 29 0.02 20.02 11.79
CA PHE A 29 0.91 21.18 11.69
C PHE A 29 0.19 22.40 12.26
N ASN A 30 0.86 23.11 13.19
CA ASN A 30 0.31 24.30 13.85
C ASN A 30 -1.08 24.06 14.46
N GLY A 31 -1.28 22.92 15.11
CA GLY A 31 -2.55 22.58 15.77
C GLY A 31 -3.66 22.17 14.81
N ARG A 32 -3.40 22.09 13.52
CA ARG A 32 -4.37 21.66 12.51
C ARG A 32 -4.04 20.26 12.01
N VAL A 33 -5.08 19.52 11.66
CA VAL A 33 -4.96 18.20 11.06
C VAL A 33 -5.24 18.33 9.57
N TYR A 34 -4.31 17.86 8.76
CA TYR A 34 -4.44 17.83 7.30
C TYR A 34 -4.58 16.38 6.87
N GLU A 35 -5.59 16.11 6.05
CA GLU A 35 -5.83 14.78 5.51
C GLU A 35 -5.92 14.82 4.00
N LYS A 36 -5.45 13.76 3.37
CA LYS A 36 -5.59 13.57 1.93
C LYS A 36 -5.99 12.14 1.66
N GLU A 37 -7.02 11.97 0.84
CA GLU A 37 -7.44 10.64 0.37
C GLU A 37 -6.97 10.44 -1.05
N LEU A 38 -6.54 9.21 -1.34
CA LEU A 38 -6.15 8.79 -2.67
C LEU A 38 -6.82 7.48 -2.97
N SER A 39 -7.15 7.25 -4.23
CA SER A 39 -7.64 5.96 -4.67
C SER A 39 -7.38 5.78 -6.15
N GLY A 40 -7.39 4.54 -6.59
CA GLY A 40 -7.22 4.18 -7.99
C GLY A 40 -7.53 2.71 -8.18
N GLY A 41 -7.46 2.24 -9.42
CA GLY A 41 -7.75 0.85 -9.70
C GLY A 41 -7.29 0.43 -11.07
N GLU A 42 -7.47 -0.86 -11.36
CA GLU A 42 -7.09 -1.47 -12.62
C GLU A 42 -8.12 -2.52 -13.00
N ALA A 43 -8.32 -2.71 -14.31
CA ALA A 43 -9.30 -3.68 -14.82
C ALA A 43 -8.87 -5.13 -14.57
N SER A 44 -7.57 -5.40 -14.50
CA SER A 44 -7.06 -6.74 -14.25
C SER A 44 -5.79 -6.65 -13.39
N THR A 45 -5.88 -7.13 -12.17
CA THR A 45 -4.78 -7.04 -11.21
C THR A 45 -4.95 -8.12 -10.13
N THR A 46 -4.18 -8.03 -9.06
CA THR A 46 -4.28 -8.92 -7.91
C THR A 46 -4.38 -8.10 -6.63
N ASN A 47 -4.82 -8.74 -5.57
CA ASN A 47 -4.91 -8.08 -4.27
C ASN A 47 -3.54 -7.56 -3.82
N ASN A 48 -2.49 -8.38 -3.93
CA ASN A 48 -1.15 -7.98 -3.52
C ASN A 48 -0.61 -6.80 -4.34
N ARG A 49 -0.91 -6.74 -5.64
CA ARG A 49 -0.51 -5.61 -6.47
C ARG A 49 -1.21 -4.34 -6.04
N MET A 50 -2.48 -4.41 -5.67
CA MET A 50 -3.23 -3.25 -5.20
C MET A 50 -2.72 -2.77 -3.84
N GLU A 51 -2.36 -3.68 -2.95
CA GLU A 51 -1.76 -3.35 -1.67
C GLU A 51 -0.43 -2.60 -1.85
N LEU A 52 0.44 -3.10 -2.74
CA LEU A 52 1.71 -2.44 -3.06
C LEU A 52 1.49 -1.08 -3.71
N THR A 53 0.54 -1.00 -4.64
CA THR A 53 0.24 0.25 -5.34
C THR A 53 -0.23 1.33 -4.37
N ALA A 54 -1.06 0.97 -3.39
CA ALA A 54 -1.50 1.91 -2.36
C ALA A 54 -0.31 2.50 -1.60
N PHE A 55 0.63 1.67 -1.19
CA PHE A 55 1.85 2.10 -0.51
C PHE A 55 2.66 3.05 -1.39
N ILE A 56 2.92 2.66 -2.62
CA ILE A 56 3.73 3.44 -3.57
C ILE A 56 3.10 4.80 -3.83
N GLU A 57 1.82 4.83 -4.18
CA GLU A 57 1.14 6.06 -4.54
C GLU A 57 0.98 7.01 -3.35
N ALA A 58 0.75 6.45 -2.15
CA ALA A 58 0.68 7.26 -0.94
C ALA A 58 2.00 7.97 -0.67
N LEU A 59 3.12 7.25 -0.71
CA LEU A 59 4.42 7.85 -0.42
C LEU A 59 4.87 8.82 -1.51
N ARG A 60 4.44 8.63 -2.74
CA ARG A 60 4.72 9.59 -3.83
C ARG A 60 4.14 10.96 -3.58
N GLN A 61 3.10 11.08 -2.75
CA GLN A 61 2.52 12.37 -2.41
C GLN A 61 3.43 13.21 -1.51
N LEU A 62 4.36 12.57 -0.83
CA LEU A 62 5.28 13.24 0.08
C LEU A 62 6.45 13.82 -0.70
N LYS A 63 6.58 15.15 -0.66
CA LYS A 63 7.56 15.87 -1.48
C LYS A 63 8.93 16.00 -0.83
N GLU A 64 9.01 15.65 0.45
CA GLU A 64 10.25 15.74 1.23
C GLU A 64 10.38 14.50 2.12
N PRO A 65 11.58 14.19 2.61
CA PRO A 65 11.74 13.08 3.55
C PRO A 65 10.89 13.29 4.80
N CYS A 66 10.17 12.25 5.19
CA CYS A 66 9.25 12.29 6.33
C CYS A 66 9.50 11.11 7.25
N GLU A 67 9.09 11.26 8.52
CA GLU A 67 8.90 10.12 9.40
C GLU A 67 7.48 9.63 9.15
N VAL A 68 7.36 8.41 8.63
CA VAL A 68 6.08 7.84 8.23
C VAL A 68 5.71 6.71 9.18
N ARG A 69 4.48 6.76 9.69
CA ARG A 69 3.88 5.64 10.37
C ARG A 69 2.91 4.99 9.41
N LEU A 70 3.29 3.83 8.88
CA LEU A 70 2.49 3.12 7.88
C LEU A 70 1.64 2.06 8.55
N CYS A 71 0.33 2.20 8.42
CA CYS A 71 -0.65 1.26 8.97
C CYS A 71 -1.31 0.50 7.82
N SER A 72 -1.20 -0.82 7.84
CA SER A 72 -1.77 -1.69 6.80
C SER A 72 -2.12 -3.05 7.41
N ASP A 73 -3.13 -3.70 6.85
CA ASP A 73 -3.45 -5.07 7.20
C ASP A 73 -2.75 -6.09 6.30
N SER A 74 -1.98 -5.62 5.32
CA SER A 74 -1.27 -6.48 4.38
C SER A 74 0.05 -6.97 4.97
N GLN A 75 0.08 -8.22 5.41
CA GLN A 75 1.33 -8.84 5.84
C GLN A 75 2.32 -8.95 4.69
N TYR A 76 1.83 -9.12 3.47
CA TYR A 76 2.66 -9.19 2.27
C TYR A 76 3.53 -7.94 2.11
N VAL A 77 2.92 -6.76 2.20
CA VAL A 77 3.62 -5.49 2.07
C VAL A 77 4.55 -5.25 3.26
N ILE A 78 4.01 -5.39 4.47
CA ILE A 78 4.77 -5.09 5.69
C ILE A 78 5.98 -6.02 5.82
N ASN A 79 5.77 -7.33 5.66
CA ASN A 79 6.86 -8.29 5.79
C ASN A 79 7.90 -8.12 4.69
N GLY A 80 7.44 -7.87 3.46
CA GLY A 80 8.36 -7.66 2.35
C GLY A 80 9.29 -6.48 2.56
N LEU A 81 8.82 -5.42 3.21
CA LEU A 81 9.61 -4.22 3.45
C LEU A 81 10.32 -4.26 4.79
N GLU A 82 9.59 -4.46 5.88
CA GLU A 82 10.17 -4.40 7.23
C GLU A 82 11.20 -5.49 7.48
N LYS A 83 10.94 -6.71 7.03
CA LYS A 83 11.85 -7.83 7.19
C LYS A 83 12.98 -7.86 6.17
N GLY A 84 12.96 -6.94 5.21
CA GLY A 84 14.00 -6.83 4.20
C GLY A 84 13.93 -7.88 3.08
N TRP A 85 12.79 -8.59 2.95
CA TRP A 85 12.64 -9.63 1.94
C TRP A 85 12.75 -9.06 0.52
N ALA A 86 12.09 -7.95 0.25
CA ALA A 86 12.12 -7.32 -1.08
C ALA A 86 13.53 -6.87 -1.46
N LYS A 87 14.27 -6.29 -0.52
CA LYS A 87 15.68 -5.91 -0.76
C LYS A 87 16.54 -7.13 -1.08
N SER A 88 16.31 -8.22 -0.38
CA SER A 88 17.03 -9.46 -0.60
C SER A 88 16.73 -10.03 -1.99
N TRP A 89 15.45 -10.04 -2.38
CA TRP A 89 15.06 -10.50 -3.71
C TRP A 89 15.70 -9.63 -4.80
N GLN A 90 15.69 -8.33 -4.61
CA GLN A 90 16.30 -7.40 -5.58
C GLN A 90 17.79 -7.70 -5.77
N ARG A 91 18.53 -7.93 -4.68
CA ARG A 91 19.95 -8.26 -4.75
C ARG A 91 20.22 -9.58 -5.46
N ARG A 92 19.25 -10.49 -5.47
CA ARG A 92 19.36 -11.79 -6.15
C ARG A 92 18.74 -11.80 -7.54
N GLY A 93 18.51 -10.64 -8.13
CA GLY A 93 17.87 -10.54 -9.45
C GLY A 93 16.42 -10.95 -9.43
N TRP A 94 15.70 -10.63 -8.35
CA TRP A 94 14.28 -10.93 -8.14
C TRP A 94 14.00 -12.42 -8.03
N LYS A 95 14.84 -13.09 -7.26
CA LYS A 95 14.68 -14.49 -6.92
C LYS A 95 14.58 -14.67 -5.42
N LYS A 96 13.74 -15.61 -5.01
CA LYS A 96 13.63 -16.02 -3.62
C LYS A 96 14.82 -16.90 -3.22
N SER A 97 14.92 -17.20 -1.92
CA SER A 97 16.03 -18.01 -1.40
C SER A 97 16.08 -19.41 -2.02
N ASP A 98 14.93 -19.96 -2.45
CA ASP A 98 14.86 -21.26 -3.10
C ASP A 98 15.13 -21.21 -4.61
N GLY A 99 15.45 -20.03 -5.16
CA GLY A 99 15.72 -19.83 -6.56
C GLY A 99 14.50 -19.56 -7.42
N SER A 100 13.29 -19.63 -6.85
CA SER A 100 12.06 -19.33 -7.60
C SER A 100 11.91 -17.82 -7.80
N PRO A 101 11.20 -17.39 -8.88
CA PRO A 101 10.98 -15.96 -9.12
C PRO A 101 10.16 -15.30 -8.01
N ALA A 102 10.59 -14.12 -7.58
CA ALA A 102 9.78 -13.28 -6.73
C ALA A 102 8.67 -12.63 -7.57
N LEU A 103 7.45 -12.57 -7.04
CA LEU A 103 6.34 -11.96 -7.77
C LEU A 103 6.37 -10.45 -7.63
N ASN A 104 5.79 -9.76 -8.61
CA ASN A 104 5.63 -8.31 -8.61
C ASN A 104 6.93 -7.51 -8.49
N PRO A 105 8.00 -7.90 -9.23
CA PRO A 105 9.27 -7.19 -9.11
C PRO A 105 9.18 -5.72 -9.53
N ASP A 106 8.32 -5.39 -10.47
CA ASP A 106 8.09 -4.03 -10.92
C ASP A 106 7.58 -3.14 -9.77
N LEU A 107 6.60 -3.61 -9.03
CA LEU A 107 6.04 -2.85 -7.92
C LEU A 107 6.97 -2.85 -6.70
N TRP A 108 7.64 -3.98 -6.42
CA TRP A 108 8.59 -4.01 -5.33
C TRP A 108 9.75 -3.04 -5.54
N ALA A 109 10.22 -2.89 -6.78
CA ALA A 109 11.27 -1.92 -7.09
C ALA A 109 10.81 -0.50 -6.77
N GLN A 110 9.59 -0.14 -7.17
CA GLN A 110 9.03 1.17 -6.89
C GLN A 110 8.80 1.38 -5.38
N ALA A 111 8.35 0.34 -4.68
CA ALA A 111 8.15 0.40 -3.24
C ALA A 111 9.47 0.65 -2.51
N LEU A 112 10.54 -0.02 -2.91
CA LEU A 112 11.86 0.19 -2.31
C LEU A 112 12.40 1.59 -2.57
N GLU A 113 12.14 2.16 -3.75
CA GLU A 113 12.51 3.55 -4.04
C GLU A 113 11.83 4.52 -3.07
N GLN A 114 10.53 4.32 -2.83
CA GLN A 114 9.79 5.17 -1.91
C GLN A 114 10.22 4.97 -0.47
N GLU A 115 10.46 3.73 -0.07
CA GLU A 115 10.94 3.43 1.28
C GLU A 115 12.26 4.14 1.59
N ALA A 116 13.17 4.18 0.62
CA ALA A 116 14.49 4.79 0.77
C ALA A 116 14.43 6.30 1.02
N ARG A 117 13.34 6.95 0.63
CA ARG A 117 13.17 8.40 0.78
C ARG A 117 12.76 8.83 2.19
N HIS A 118 12.25 7.90 2.99
CA HIS A 118 11.60 8.21 4.27
C HIS A 118 12.11 7.31 5.38
N LYS A 119 11.81 7.71 6.62
CA LYS A 119 12.01 6.87 7.80
C LYS A 119 10.65 6.29 8.17
N ILE A 120 10.46 4.98 7.94
CA ILE A 120 9.16 4.35 8.07
C ILE A 120 9.10 3.42 9.27
N THR A 121 8.05 3.57 10.08
CA THR A 121 7.66 2.63 11.11
C THR A 121 6.43 1.89 10.61
N TYR A 122 6.50 0.56 10.56
CA TYR A 122 5.40 -0.26 10.07
C TYR A 122 4.51 -0.71 11.20
N VAL A 123 3.20 -0.56 11.02
CA VAL A 123 2.19 -1.01 11.99
C VAL A 123 1.24 -1.95 11.27
N TRP A 124 1.30 -3.23 11.62
CA TRP A 124 0.34 -4.19 11.11
C TRP A 124 -0.96 -4.09 11.87
N VAL A 125 -2.05 -3.90 11.13
CA VAL A 125 -3.40 -3.80 11.68
C VAL A 125 -4.14 -5.09 11.34
N LYS A 126 -4.53 -5.84 12.36
CA LYS A 126 -5.25 -7.11 12.14
C LYS A 126 -6.71 -6.83 11.82
N GLY A 127 -7.08 -6.97 10.53
CA GLY A 127 -8.41 -6.64 10.06
C GLY A 127 -8.67 -5.14 10.14
N HIS A 128 -9.93 -4.74 10.06
CA HIS A 128 -10.31 -3.33 10.07
C HIS A 128 -10.99 -2.88 11.37
N ALA A 129 -11.21 -3.81 12.30
CA ALA A 129 -11.96 -3.54 13.52
C ALA A 129 -11.27 -2.48 14.37
N GLY A 130 -11.98 -1.41 14.71
CA GLY A 130 -11.49 -0.35 15.55
C GLY A 130 -10.51 0.61 14.88
N HIS A 131 -10.37 0.55 13.56
CA HIS A 131 -9.47 1.41 12.80
C HIS A 131 -10.22 2.14 11.69
N PRO A 132 -10.86 3.29 12.00
CA PRO A 132 -11.69 4.01 11.01
C PRO A 132 -10.95 4.39 9.74
N GLU A 133 -9.68 4.76 9.84
CA GLU A 133 -8.88 5.15 8.68
C GLU A 133 -8.63 3.96 7.76
N ASN A 134 -8.39 2.78 8.32
CA ASN A 134 -8.20 1.57 7.52
C ASN A 134 -9.51 1.11 6.88
N GLU A 135 -10.64 1.27 7.59
CA GLU A 135 -11.97 1.02 7.01
C GLU A 135 -12.25 1.95 5.84
N ARG A 136 -11.86 3.22 5.98
CA ARG A 136 -12.03 4.19 4.89
C ARG A 136 -11.19 3.81 3.67
N CYS A 137 -9.96 3.34 3.88
CA CYS A 137 -9.12 2.84 2.80
C CYS A 137 -9.76 1.63 2.11
N ASP A 138 -10.36 0.72 2.87
CA ASP A 138 -11.06 -0.42 2.31
C ASP A 138 -12.24 0.02 1.44
N GLN A 139 -13.04 0.96 1.93
CA GLN A 139 -14.16 1.50 1.16
C GLN A 139 -13.69 2.14 -0.15
N LEU A 140 -12.60 2.89 -0.11
CA LEU A 140 -12.02 3.51 -1.31
C LEU A 140 -11.54 2.42 -2.29
N ALA A 141 -10.86 1.41 -1.79
CA ALA A 141 -10.35 0.31 -2.60
C ALA A 141 -11.49 -0.49 -3.26
N VAL A 142 -12.52 -0.82 -2.50
CA VAL A 142 -13.67 -1.56 -3.02
C VAL A 142 -14.42 -0.74 -4.07
N ALA A 143 -14.62 0.56 -3.83
CA ALA A 143 -15.28 1.44 -4.79
C ALA A 143 -14.52 1.50 -6.11
N GLN A 144 -13.19 1.56 -6.06
CA GLN A 144 -12.36 1.57 -7.27
C GLN A 144 -12.39 0.22 -7.99
N SER A 145 -12.40 -0.89 -7.26
CA SER A 145 -12.55 -2.21 -7.87
C SER A 145 -13.84 -2.31 -8.66
N LYS A 146 -14.93 -1.83 -8.09
CA LYS A 146 -16.23 -1.81 -8.77
C LYS A 146 -16.22 -0.89 -9.97
N ALA A 147 -15.60 0.28 -9.87
CA ALA A 147 -15.50 1.24 -10.97
C ALA A 147 -14.70 0.69 -12.15
N HIS A 148 -13.80 -0.25 -11.92
CA HIS A 148 -12.96 -0.85 -12.96
C HIS A 148 -13.49 -2.20 -13.46
N GLY A 149 -14.76 -2.50 -13.22
CA GLY A 149 -15.41 -3.68 -13.74
C GLY A 149 -15.65 -4.78 -12.72
N GLY A 150 -15.42 -4.50 -11.43
CA GLY A 150 -15.76 -5.43 -10.37
C GLY A 150 -17.27 -5.63 -10.26
N ARG A 151 -17.67 -6.61 -9.46
CA ARG A 151 -19.09 -6.92 -9.31
C ARG A 151 -19.86 -5.77 -8.69
N GLN A 152 -20.96 -5.41 -9.33
CA GLN A 152 -21.85 -4.32 -8.91
C GLN A 152 -23.09 -4.83 -8.20
N GLY A 153 -23.11 -6.07 -7.76
CA GLY A 153 -24.30 -6.66 -7.18
C GLY A 153 -25.34 -7.11 -8.20
N THR A 154 -24.95 -7.22 -9.43
CA THR A 154 -25.80 -7.72 -10.51
C THR A 154 -25.44 -9.13 -10.86
#